data_42df6121d9b00e9037b664275fe884ae
#
_entry.id   42df6121d9b00e9037b664275fe884ae
#
_cell.length_a   1.000
_cell.length_b   1.000
_cell.length_c   1.000
_cell.angle_alpha   90.00
_cell.angle_beta   90.00
_cell.angle_gamma   90.00
#
_symmetry.space_group_name_H-M   'P 1'
#
loop_
_entity.id
_entity.type
_entity.pdbx_description
1 polymer ?
#
loop_
_entity_poly.entity_id
_entity_poly.type
_entity_poly.pdbx_seq_one_letter_code
_entity_poly.pdbx_strand_id
1 'polypeptide(L)'
;MPGTIDDLKAMEYELCEYLGFGEITEKTYAEWQKHYGLAEDYEMTAEEETNMMNEFGQTMITEFPEMTSPFWNMSRNGDGTSRKIDVILGGMETIGSAERSTDIDQMRETFHTITEGAYSSLLFELFSKDRVQGELEEFLQHDFFPRVGGGIGMTRMIAALDKLQMVAQEAA
;
A
#
# COMPACT_ATOMS: atom_id res chain seq x y z
N MET A 1 -3.34 -14.20 -2.14
CA MET A 1 -3.60 -15.10 -3.28
C MET A 1 -2.31 -15.29 -4.09
N PRO A 2 -2.11 -16.38 -4.85
CA PRO A 2 -1.04 -16.46 -5.84
C PRO A 2 -1.22 -15.37 -6.89
N GLY A 3 -0.12 -14.77 -7.35
CA GLY A 3 -0.16 -13.71 -8.36
C GLY A 3 0.97 -12.70 -8.19
N THR A 4 1.01 -11.75 -9.12
CA THR A 4 1.93 -10.63 -9.19
C THR A 4 1.22 -9.32 -8.86
N ILE A 5 2.00 -8.23 -8.77
CA ILE A 5 1.42 -6.89 -8.57
C ILE A 5 0.45 -6.50 -9.70
N ASP A 6 0.70 -6.96 -10.94
CA ASP A 6 -0.17 -6.67 -12.07
C ASP A 6 -1.52 -7.38 -11.95
N ASP A 7 -1.54 -8.63 -11.45
CA ASP A 7 -2.77 -9.37 -11.19
C ASP A 7 -3.60 -8.66 -10.09
N LEU A 8 -2.92 -8.16 -9.06
CA LEU A 8 -3.56 -7.42 -7.97
C LEU A 8 -4.15 -6.09 -8.46
N LYS A 9 -3.38 -5.35 -9.25
CA LYS A 9 -3.82 -4.09 -9.85
C LYS A 9 -5.07 -4.29 -10.73
N ALA A 10 -5.06 -5.31 -11.58
CA ALA A 10 -6.22 -5.63 -12.42
C ALA A 10 -7.47 -5.92 -11.57
N MET A 11 -7.33 -6.69 -10.50
CA MET A 11 -8.43 -7.00 -9.57
C MET A 11 -8.96 -5.74 -8.87
N GLU A 12 -8.09 -4.82 -8.48
CA GLU A 12 -8.49 -3.56 -7.83
C GLU A 12 -9.23 -2.62 -8.80
N TYR A 13 -8.80 -2.56 -10.06
CA TYR A 13 -9.53 -1.85 -11.11
C TYR A 13 -10.93 -2.44 -11.34
N GLU A 14 -11.03 -3.78 -11.49
CA GLU A 14 -12.31 -4.46 -11.64
C GLU A 14 -13.25 -4.23 -10.45
N LEU A 15 -12.71 -4.25 -9.23
CA LEU A 15 -13.48 -3.96 -8.02
C LEU A 15 -14.01 -2.52 -8.03
N CYS A 16 -13.18 -1.54 -8.35
CA CYS A 16 -13.58 -0.14 -8.38
C CYS A 16 -14.62 0.12 -9.49
N GLU A 17 -14.46 -0.47 -10.67
CA GLU A 17 -15.43 -0.42 -11.76
C GLU A 17 -16.78 -1.03 -11.32
N TYR A 18 -16.74 -2.22 -10.72
CA TYR A 18 -17.94 -2.90 -10.19
C TYR A 18 -18.70 -2.06 -9.16
N LEU A 19 -17.96 -1.33 -8.31
CA LEU A 19 -18.54 -0.46 -7.29
C LEU A 19 -18.99 0.91 -7.84
N GLY A 20 -18.73 1.19 -9.12
CA GLY A 20 -19.18 2.41 -9.80
C GLY A 20 -18.27 3.62 -9.60
N PHE A 21 -17.04 3.46 -9.14
CA PHE A 21 -16.10 4.57 -8.96
C PHE A 21 -15.60 5.18 -10.28
N GLY A 22 -15.79 4.50 -11.42
CA GLY A 22 -15.38 5.00 -12.72
C GLY A 22 -13.89 4.90 -12.98
N GLU A 23 -13.34 5.85 -13.73
CA GLU A 23 -11.93 5.89 -14.11
C GLU A 23 -11.04 6.22 -12.90
N ILE A 24 -9.91 5.51 -12.80
CA ILE A 24 -8.91 5.74 -11.77
C ILE A 24 -7.66 6.33 -12.44
N THR A 25 -7.19 7.46 -11.94
CA THR A 25 -5.93 8.05 -12.40
C THR A 25 -4.75 7.38 -11.67
N GLU A 26 -3.97 6.60 -12.40
CA GLU A 26 -2.78 5.94 -11.88
C GLU A 26 -1.53 6.78 -12.13
N LYS A 27 -0.69 6.93 -11.10
CA LYS A 27 0.69 7.42 -11.19
C LYS A 27 1.56 6.73 -10.13
N THR A 28 2.86 6.67 -10.41
CA THR A 28 3.83 6.25 -9.40
C THR A 28 3.94 7.29 -8.27
N TYR A 29 4.46 6.87 -7.13
CA TYR A 29 4.70 7.78 -6.01
C TYR A 29 5.57 8.97 -6.41
N ALA A 30 6.64 8.73 -7.17
CA ALA A 30 7.54 9.76 -7.65
C ALA A 30 6.85 10.74 -8.63
N GLU A 31 5.94 10.26 -9.48
CA GLU A 31 5.17 11.13 -10.37
C GLU A 31 4.19 12.02 -9.59
N TRP A 32 3.58 11.51 -8.52
CA TRP A 32 2.74 12.31 -7.63
C TRP A 32 3.56 13.36 -6.87
N GLN A 33 4.73 12.98 -6.31
CA GLN A 33 5.64 13.95 -5.67
C GLN A 33 6.02 15.07 -6.63
N LYS A 34 6.40 14.73 -7.85
CA LYS A 34 6.76 15.71 -8.89
C LYS A 34 5.58 16.62 -9.24
N HIS A 35 4.36 16.07 -9.33
CA HIS A 35 3.15 16.83 -9.65
C HIS A 35 2.89 17.94 -8.61
N TYR A 36 3.04 17.60 -7.32
CA TYR A 36 2.83 18.55 -6.22
C TYR A 36 4.09 19.34 -5.84
N GLY A 37 5.21 19.16 -6.53
CA GLY A 37 6.47 19.85 -6.22
C GLY A 37 7.07 19.45 -4.87
N LEU A 38 6.82 18.23 -4.41
CA LEU A 38 7.32 17.68 -3.16
C LEU A 38 8.76 17.19 -3.30
N ALA A 39 9.52 17.19 -2.21
CA ALA A 39 10.87 16.62 -2.18
C ALA A 39 10.80 15.08 -2.26
N GLU A 40 11.88 14.44 -2.77
CA GLU A 40 11.94 12.98 -2.92
C GLU A 40 11.87 12.23 -1.59
N ASP A 41 12.29 12.84 -0.50
CA ASP A 41 12.22 12.31 0.87
C ASP A 41 10.95 12.70 1.63
N TYR A 42 10.04 13.42 0.99
CA TYR A 42 8.77 13.82 1.59
C TYR A 42 7.78 12.66 1.57
N GLU A 43 7.24 12.31 2.72
CA GLU A 43 6.16 11.33 2.84
C GLU A 43 4.81 12.02 2.63
N MET A 44 4.07 11.58 1.58
CA MET A 44 2.75 12.14 1.29
C MET A 44 1.78 11.86 2.44
N THR A 45 0.93 12.84 2.72
CA THR A 45 -0.02 12.83 3.83
C THR A 45 -1.46 12.77 3.32
N ALA A 46 -2.42 12.70 4.24
CA ALA A 46 -3.84 12.77 3.92
C ALA A 46 -4.26 14.09 3.23
N GLU A 47 -3.45 15.14 3.30
CA GLU A 47 -3.70 16.39 2.56
C GLU A 47 -3.48 16.17 1.06
N GLU A 48 -2.37 15.53 0.68
CA GLU A 48 -2.10 15.20 -0.72
C GLU A 48 -3.14 14.23 -1.27
N GLU A 49 -3.56 13.21 -0.49
CA GLU A 49 -4.64 12.29 -0.90
C GLU A 49 -5.95 13.04 -1.18
N THR A 50 -6.30 14.02 -0.33
CA THR A 50 -7.47 14.87 -0.53
C THR A 50 -7.33 15.74 -1.78
N ASN A 51 -6.14 16.28 -2.03
CA ASN A 51 -5.84 17.08 -3.22
C ASN A 51 -5.93 16.25 -4.49
N MET A 52 -5.40 15.01 -4.48
CA MET A 52 -5.54 14.06 -5.59
C MET A 52 -7.01 13.83 -5.94
N MET A 53 -7.86 13.58 -4.93
CA MET A 53 -9.30 13.40 -5.14
C MET A 53 -9.94 14.63 -5.77
N ASN A 54 -9.62 15.84 -5.29
CA ASN A 54 -10.21 17.08 -5.77
C ASN A 54 -9.82 17.41 -7.21
N GLU A 55 -8.61 17.03 -7.62
CA GLU A 55 -8.03 17.36 -8.93
C GLU A 55 -8.30 16.28 -9.97
N PHE A 56 -8.21 15.00 -9.60
CA PHE A 56 -8.23 13.86 -10.51
C PHE A 56 -9.38 12.87 -10.26
N GLY A 57 -10.14 13.03 -9.20
CA GLY A 57 -11.14 12.04 -8.78
C GLY A 57 -10.51 10.86 -8.05
N GLN A 58 -10.87 9.64 -8.45
CA GLN A 58 -10.29 8.44 -7.84
C GLN A 58 -8.87 8.23 -8.37
N THR A 59 -7.93 7.90 -7.47
CA THR A 59 -6.52 7.77 -7.83
C THR A 59 -5.89 6.49 -7.31
N MET A 60 -4.82 6.07 -7.95
CA MET A 60 -3.98 4.95 -7.53
C MET A 60 -2.54 5.40 -7.45
N ILE A 61 -1.88 5.05 -6.36
CA ILE A 61 -0.46 5.30 -6.13
C ILE A 61 0.27 3.97 -6.21
N THR A 62 1.32 3.91 -7.02
CA THR A 62 2.15 2.71 -7.20
C THR A 62 3.62 3.00 -6.93
N GLU A 63 4.46 1.98 -6.86
CA GLU A 63 5.93 2.11 -6.75
C GLU A 63 6.36 2.99 -5.57
N PHE A 64 5.94 2.63 -4.37
CA PHE A 64 6.27 3.36 -3.16
C PHE A 64 7.77 3.28 -2.84
N PRO A 65 8.42 4.40 -2.47
CA PRO A 65 9.77 4.36 -1.94
C PRO A 65 9.87 3.42 -0.73
N GLU A 66 10.92 2.61 -0.66
CA GLU A 66 11.10 1.64 0.43
C GLU A 66 11.10 2.30 1.81
N MET A 67 11.53 3.56 1.90
CA MET A 67 11.52 4.35 3.13
C MET A 67 10.12 4.71 3.65
N THR A 68 9.11 4.79 2.75
CA THR A 68 7.73 5.14 3.09
C THR A 68 6.82 3.92 3.24
N SER A 69 7.31 2.73 2.94
CA SER A 69 6.54 1.50 2.97
C SER A 69 6.97 0.60 4.12
N PRO A 70 6.30 0.68 5.26
CA PRO A 70 6.77 0.07 6.50
C PRO A 70 6.51 -1.43 6.61
N PHE A 71 6.18 -2.15 5.51
CA PHE A 71 5.92 -3.57 5.65
C PHE A 71 7.13 -4.40 5.24
N TRP A 72 7.76 -5.05 6.21
CA TRP A 72 9.03 -5.77 6.08
C TRP A 72 9.04 -6.92 5.05
N ASN A 73 7.89 -7.47 4.68
CA ASN A 73 7.79 -8.58 3.73
C ASN A 73 7.23 -8.17 2.35
N MET A 74 7.30 -6.90 2.00
CA MET A 74 6.95 -6.45 0.65
C MET A 74 8.04 -6.81 -0.36
N SER A 75 7.64 -7.13 -1.58
CA SER A 75 8.54 -7.32 -2.71
C SER A 75 9.10 -5.97 -3.16
N ARG A 76 10.40 -5.97 -3.51
CA ARG A 76 11.12 -4.77 -3.97
C ARG A 76 11.35 -4.82 -5.47
N ASN A 77 11.40 -3.65 -6.11
CA ASN A 77 11.74 -3.52 -7.53
C ASN A 77 13.26 -3.54 -7.78
N GLY A 78 14.07 -3.30 -6.73
CA GLY A 78 15.53 -3.24 -6.82
C GLY A 78 16.09 -1.88 -7.24
N ASP A 79 15.23 -0.88 -7.35
CA ASP A 79 15.56 0.52 -7.65
C ASP A 79 15.27 1.49 -6.49
N GLY A 80 15.02 0.95 -5.30
CA GLY A 80 14.65 1.70 -4.10
C GLY A 80 13.13 1.85 -3.93
N THR A 81 12.32 1.16 -4.75
CA THR A 81 10.87 1.14 -4.62
C THR A 81 10.32 -0.25 -4.28
N SER A 82 9.15 -0.27 -3.67
CA SER A 82 8.39 -1.47 -3.30
C SER A 82 7.20 -1.67 -4.23
N ARG A 83 6.82 -2.92 -4.44
CA ARG A 83 5.61 -3.31 -5.18
C ARG A 83 4.38 -3.16 -4.29
N LYS A 84 4.02 -1.92 -4.02
CA LYS A 84 2.87 -1.51 -3.21
C LYS A 84 1.89 -0.71 -4.07
N ILE A 85 0.61 -0.85 -3.76
CA ILE A 85 -0.49 -0.08 -4.35
C ILE A 85 -1.35 0.46 -3.22
N ASP A 86 -1.67 1.76 -3.27
CA ASP A 86 -2.71 2.36 -2.48
C ASP A 86 -3.76 2.98 -3.42
N VAL A 87 -5.03 2.60 -3.22
CA VAL A 87 -6.17 3.17 -3.96
C VAL A 87 -6.86 4.21 -3.08
N ILE A 88 -6.88 5.44 -3.57
CA ILE A 88 -7.47 6.59 -2.90
C ILE A 88 -8.88 6.79 -3.44
N LEU A 89 -9.88 6.48 -2.63
CA LEU A 89 -11.29 6.65 -2.95
C LEU A 89 -11.92 7.65 -1.97
N GLY A 90 -12.64 8.61 -2.49
CA GLY A 90 -13.27 9.63 -1.67
C GLY A 90 -12.28 10.52 -0.89
N GLY A 91 -11.01 10.60 -1.33
CA GLY A 91 -9.95 11.39 -0.72
C GLY A 91 -9.23 10.72 0.45
N MET A 92 -9.28 9.40 0.54
CA MET A 92 -8.60 8.62 1.57
C MET A 92 -8.06 7.31 0.98
N GLU A 93 -6.87 6.87 1.43
CA GLU A 93 -6.42 5.50 1.18
C GLU A 93 -7.49 4.51 1.65
N THR A 94 -8.12 3.84 0.71
CA THR A 94 -9.24 2.92 1.00
C THR A 94 -8.83 1.47 0.81
N ILE A 95 -7.95 1.20 -0.14
CA ILE A 95 -7.35 -0.12 -0.36
C ILE A 95 -5.84 0.05 -0.29
N GLY A 96 -5.19 -0.73 0.56
CA GLY A 96 -3.74 -0.82 0.63
C GLY A 96 -3.28 -2.25 0.38
N SER A 97 -2.40 -2.45 -0.60
CA SER A 97 -2.04 -3.77 -1.07
C SER A 97 -0.59 -3.87 -1.55
N ALA A 98 -0.06 -5.08 -1.65
CA ALA A 98 1.31 -5.31 -2.10
C ALA A 98 1.54 -6.73 -2.61
N GLU A 99 2.54 -6.86 -3.47
CA GLU A 99 3.21 -8.13 -3.73
C GLU A 99 4.15 -8.46 -2.56
N ARG A 100 4.13 -9.71 -2.12
CA ARG A 100 4.92 -10.17 -0.97
C ARG A 100 6.24 -10.79 -1.44
N SER A 101 7.31 -10.46 -0.75
CA SER A 101 8.65 -11.00 -1.04
C SER A 101 8.67 -12.53 -0.91
N THR A 102 9.46 -13.16 -1.76
CA THR A 102 9.86 -14.57 -1.67
C THR A 102 11.33 -14.71 -1.24
N ASP A 103 12.04 -13.61 -1.07
CA ASP A 103 13.42 -13.57 -0.65
C ASP A 103 13.53 -13.58 0.89
N ILE A 104 13.93 -14.73 1.43
CA ILE A 104 14.01 -14.98 2.87
C ILE A 104 15.04 -14.06 3.53
N ASP A 105 16.19 -13.85 2.88
CA ASP A 105 17.28 -13.05 3.45
C ASP A 105 16.89 -11.57 3.46
N GLN A 106 16.27 -11.09 2.39
CA GLN A 106 15.70 -9.75 2.33
C GLN A 106 14.64 -9.54 3.42
N MET A 107 13.71 -10.48 3.58
CA MET A 107 12.66 -10.38 4.61
C MET A 107 13.25 -10.32 6.01
N ARG A 108 14.26 -11.16 6.30
CA ARG A 108 14.94 -11.17 7.59
C ARG A 108 15.66 -9.84 7.87
N GLU A 109 16.40 -9.34 6.91
CA GLU A 109 17.10 -8.06 7.01
C GLU A 109 16.12 -6.92 7.23
N THR A 110 15.09 -6.83 6.38
CA THR A 110 14.10 -5.76 6.44
C THR A 110 13.32 -5.76 7.74
N PHE A 111 12.99 -6.94 8.30
CA PHE A 111 12.32 -7.02 9.60
C PHE A 111 13.11 -6.30 10.70
N HIS A 112 14.43 -6.35 10.65
CA HIS A 112 15.28 -5.73 11.67
C HIS A 112 15.65 -4.27 11.37
N THR A 113 15.60 -3.85 10.11
CA THR A 113 16.10 -2.53 9.68
C THR A 113 15.00 -1.53 9.34
N ILE A 114 13.80 -2.00 9.02
CA ILE A 114 12.68 -1.12 8.68
C ILE A 114 12.39 -0.12 9.79
N THR A 115 12.04 1.10 9.42
CA THR A 115 11.86 2.23 10.35
C THR A 115 13.05 2.43 11.31
N GLU A 116 14.28 2.29 10.76
CA GLU A 116 15.53 2.37 11.55
C GLU A 116 15.57 1.40 12.74
N GLY A 117 14.92 0.23 12.59
CA GLY A 117 14.81 -0.80 13.62
C GLY A 117 13.71 -0.57 14.67
N ALA A 118 12.95 0.52 14.57
CA ALA A 118 11.89 0.82 15.53
C ALA A 118 10.78 -0.25 15.54
N TYR A 119 10.45 -0.81 14.37
CA TYR A 119 9.44 -1.87 14.25
C TYR A 119 9.80 -3.11 15.07
N SER A 120 10.99 -3.68 14.86
CA SER A 120 11.43 -4.86 15.59
C SER A 120 11.64 -4.58 17.08
N SER A 121 12.16 -3.39 17.41
CA SER A 121 12.36 -2.98 18.80
C SER A 121 11.05 -2.91 19.59
N LEU A 122 10.00 -2.35 18.98
CA LEU A 122 8.67 -2.31 19.59
C LEU A 122 8.11 -3.73 19.86
N LEU A 123 8.26 -4.64 18.90
CA LEU A 123 7.81 -6.02 19.06
C LEU A 123 8.60 -6.74 20.15
N PHE A 124 9.92 -6.52 20.25
CA PHE A 124 10.76 -7.10 21.29
C PHE A 124 10.38 -6.59 22.69
N GLU A 125 9.99 -5.35 22.81
CA GLU A 125 9.50 -4.77 24.06
C GLU A 125 8.15 -5.36 24.48
N LEU A 126 7.21 -5.51 23.53
CA LEU A 126 5.85 -6.00 23.81
C LEU A 126 5.78 -7.51 24.06
N PHE A 127 6.58 -8.31 23.34
CA PHE A 127 6.41 -9.77 23.28
C PHE A 127 7.66 -10.59 23.64
N SER A 128 8.75 -9.96 24.05
CA SER A 128 10.09 -10.50 24.25
C SER A 128 10.82 -10.84 22.94
N LYS A 129 12.13 -10.59 22.97
CA LYS A 129 12.99 -10.80 21.79
C LYS A 129 13.02 -12.24 21.32
N ASP A 130 13.18 -13.19 22.26
CA ASP A 130 13.34 -14.62 21.94
C ASP A 130 12.08 -15.18 21.27
N ARG A 131 10.90 -14.75 21.73
CA ARG A 131 9.63 -15.14 21.13
C ARG A 131 9.49 -14.59 19.73
N VAL A 132 9.68 -13.29 19.54
CA VAL A 132 9.54 -12.63 18.23
C VAL A 132 10.53 -13.19 17.21
N GLN A 133 11.79 -13.41 17.60
CA GLN A 133 12.76 -14.03 16.73
C GLN A 133 12.42 -15.48 16.39
N GLY A 134 11.93 -16.25 17.35
CA GLY A 134 11.47 -17.62 17.12
C GLY A 134 10.33 -17.68 16.13
N GLU A 135 9.31 -16.83 16.28
CA GLU A 135 8.16 -16.73 15.36
C GLU A 135 8.60 -16.24 13.95
N LEU A 136 9.54 -15.30 13.86
CA LEU A 136 10.10 -14.86 12.58
C LEU A 136 10.82 -16.00 11.86
N GLU A 137 11.71 -16.72 12.54
CA GLU A 137 12.46 -17.82 11.93
C GLU A 137 11.52 -18.98 11.55
N GLU A 138 10.49 -19.27 12.33
CA GLU A 138 9.46 -20.24 11.95
C GLU A 138 8.70 -19.80 10.69
N PHE A 139 8.31 -18.53 10.59
CA PHE A 139 7.68 -17.97 9.39
C PHE A 139 8.60 -18.08 8.18
N LEU A 140 9.89 -17.79 8.32
CA LEU A 140 10.87 -17.81 7.23
C LEU A 140 11.22 -19.24 6.74
N GLN A 141 10.77 -20.29 7.42
CA GLN A 141 10.91 -21.69 6.96
C GLN A 141 9.86 -22.09 5.92
N HIS A 142 8.84 -21.28 5.68
CA HIS A 142 7.84 -21.59 4.67
C HIS A 142 8.43 -21.52 3.25
N ASP A 143 7.93 -22.38 2.38
CA ASP A 143 8.24 -22.33 0.95
C ASP A 143 7.37 -21.24 0.29
N PHE A 144 7.96 -20.07 0.12
CA PHE A 144 7.24 -18.92 -0.41
C PHE A 144 7.09 -18.98 -1.92
N PHE A 145 5.90 -18.75 -2.39
CA PHE A 145 5.57 -18.57 -3.81
C PHE A 145 5.17 -17.11 -4.09
N PRO A 146 5.24 -16.64 -5.35
CA PRO A 146 4.76 -15.31 -5.73
C PRO A 146 3.30 -15.11 -5.29
N ARG A 147 3.07 -14.13 -4.45
CA ARG A 147 1.77 -13.88 -3.84
C ARG A 147 1.52 -12.40 -3.61
N VAL A 148 0.26 -12.05 -3.67
CA VAL A 148 -0.24 -10.70 -3.43
C VAL A 148 -1.29 -10.72 -2.33
N GLY A 149 -1.45 -9.59 -1.68
CA GLY A 149 -2.49 -9.40 -0.68
C GLY A 149 -2.55 -7.99 -0.19
N GLY A 150 -3.73 -7.62 0.26
CA GLY A 150 -4.02 -6.28 0.75
C GLY A 150 -5.17 -6.27 1.73
N GLY A 151 -5.58 -5.08 2.11
CA GLY A 151 -6.72 -4.82 2.98
C GLY A 151 -7.59 -3.70 2.44
N ILE A 152 -8.88 -3.81 2.72
CA ILE A 152 -9.86 -2.76 2.42
C ILE A 152 -10.27 -2.15 3.75
N GLY A 153 -10.10 -0.83 3.89
CA GLY A 153 -10.62 -0.07 5.01
C GLY A 153 -12.14 0.05 4.92
N MET A 154 -12.89 -0.86 5.51
CA MET A 154 -14.36 -0.94 5.35
C MET A 154 -15.07 0.37 5.68
N THR A 155 -14.66 1.07 6.74
CA THR A 155 -15.24 2.38 7.09
C THR A 155 -14.96 3.43 6.02
N ARG A 156 -13.73 3.44 5.47
CA ARG A 156 -13.33 4.35 4.39
C ARG A 156 -14.07 4.01 3.10
N MET A 157 -14.22 2.73 2.78
CA MET A 157 -14.99 2.28 1.60
C MET A 157 -16.45 2.71 1.68
N ILE A 158 -17.10 2.55 2.83
CA ILE A 158 -18.49 3.03 3.03
C ILE A 158 -18.56 4.54 2.84
N ALA A 159 -17.65 5.31 3.45
CA ALA A 159 -17.62 6.76 3.28
C ALA A 159 -17.37 7.19 1.82
N ALA A 160 -16.53 6.46 1.09
CA ALA A 160 -16.28 6.73 -0.33
C ALA A 160 -17.54 6.45 -1.20
N LEU A 161 -18.24 5.34 -0.93
CA LEU A 161 -19.49 5.00 -1.61
C LEU A 161 -20.62 6.02 -1.31
N ASP A 162 -20.73 6.49 -0.06
CA ASP A 162 -21.67 7.53 0.31
C ASP A 162 -21.41 8.83 -0.46
N LYS A 163 -20.14 9.26 -0.56
CA LYS A 163 -19.75 10.43 -1.37
C LYS A 163 -20.08 10.25 -2.84
N LEU A 164 -19.85 9.07 -3.41
CA LEU A 164 -20.18 8.76 -4.80
C LEU A 164 -21.69 8.89 -5.06
N GLN A 165 -22.54 8.39 -4.16
CA GLN A 165 -23.99 8.49 -4.26
C GLN A 165 -24.48 9.93 -4.15
N MET A 166 -23.89 10.75 -3.29
CA MET A 166 -24.22 12.18 -3.16
C MET A 166 -23.94 12.93 -4.46
N VAL A 167 -22.77 12.72 -5.07
CA VAL A 167 -22.40 13.33 -6.36
C VAL A 167 -23.37 12.92 -7.47
N ALA A 168 -23.78 11.66 -7.52
CA ALA A 168 -24.73 11.17 -8.51
C ALA A 168 -26.13 11.79 -8.34
N GLN A 169 -26.55 12.07 -7.10
CA GLN A 169 -27.83 12.73 -6.81
C GLN A 169 -27.83 14.22 -7.15
N GLU A 170 -26.70 14.91 -6.97
CA GLU A 170 -26.55 16.33 -7.33
C GLU A 170 -26.49 16.56 -8.85
N ALA A 171 -26.10 15.54 -9.61
CA ALA A 171 -25.97 15.58 -11.07
C ALA A 171 -27.26 15.18 -11.80
N ALA A 172 -28.29 14.71 -11.12
CA ALA A 172 -29.56 14.22 -11.68
C ALA A 172 -30.68 15.29 -11.61
#